data_b0605e8753c5cb53d9d4122d258c3d35
#
_entry.id   b0605e8753c5cb53d9d4122d258c3d35
#
_cell.length_a   1.000
_cell.length_b   1.000
_cell.length_c   1.000
_cell.angle_alpha   90.00
_cell.angle_beta   90.00
_cell.angle_gamma   90.00
#
_symmetry.space_group_name_H-M   'P 1'
#
loop_
_entity.id
_entity.type
_entity.pdbx_description
1 polymer ?
#
loop_
_entity_poly.entity_id
_entity_poly.type
_entity_poly.pdbx_seq_one_letter_code
_entity_poly.pdbx_strand_id
1 'polypeptide(L)'
;MATVKWSFSSLKDFINCPKQYHEVKVKQNFVKKVTEQMLYGTEVHKALEDYVRDGTPLAKNYQRFQPMLDVLRATPGQHYPEHKMALNAGKTPCDFDSVDYWVRGIVDLLVVNGSQAYIIDYKTGSNKYPDPKQLKLMALMTFAHFPDVEYIKGGLLFVAHNSFVAEEYERDAVP
;
A
#
# COMPACT_ATOMS: atom_id res chain seq x y z
N MET A 1 24.19 -14.74 7.05
CA MET A 1 23.96 -14.13 5.71
C MET A 1 23.09 -12.92 5.90
N ALA A 2 23.40 -11.80 5.22
CA ALA A 2 22.54 -10.61 5.30
C ALA A 2 21.18 -10.93 4.65
N THR A 3 20.10 -10.73 5.39
CA THR A 3 18.74 -10.92 4.88
C THR A 3 18.45 -9.87 3.80
N VAL A 4 18.02 -10.29 2.62
CA VAL A 4 17.60 -9.35 1.58
C VAL A 4 16.32 -8.66 2.05
N LYS A 5 16.31 -7.34 1.96
CA LYS A 5 15.22 -6.48 2.42
C LYS A 5 14.31 -6.10 1.26
N TRP A 6 13.02 -6.32 1.43
CA TRP A 6 12.05 -6.13 0.37
C TRP A 6 10.98 -5.07 0.72
N SER A 7 10.49 -4.41 -0.30
CA SER A 7 9.18 -3.78 -0.39
C SER A 7 8.52 -4.27 -1.68
N PHE A 8 7.20 -4.07 -1.82
CA PHE A 8 6.53 -4.47 -3.06
C PHE A 8 7.17 -3.82 -4.29
N SER A 9 7.48 -2.52 -4.23
CA SER A 9 8.12 -1.81 -5.34
C SER A 9 9.52 -2.36 -5.67
N SER A 10 10.33 -2.69 -4.65
CA SER A 10 11.67 -3.26 -4.87
C SER A 10 11.60 -4.68 -5.44
N LEU A 11 10.64 -5.48 -4.99
CA LEU A 11 10.39 -6.81 -5.55
C LEU A 11 9.94 -6.72 -7.01
N LYS A 12 9.05 -5.79 -7.33
CA LYS A 12 8.61 -5.53 -8.71
C LYS A 12 9.76 -5.07 -9.61
N ASP A 13 10.60 -4.16 -9.14
CA ASP A 13 11.80 -3.72 -9.87
C ASP A 13 12.73 -4.93 -10.16
N PHE A 14 12.93 -5.82 -9.18
CA PHE A 14 13.73 -7.03 -9.34
C PHE A 14 13.13 -8.02 -10.35
N ILE A 15 11.82 -8.30 -10.26
CA ILE A 15 11.13 -9.21 -11.18
C ILE A 15 11.18 -8.67 -12.61
N ASN A 16 10.98 -7.37 -12.79
CA ASN A 16 11.00 -6.73 -14.11
C ASN A 16 12.39 -6.76 -14.76
N CYS A 17 13.44 -6.45 -13.99
CA CYS A 17 14.80 -6.48 -14.49
C CYS A 17 15.82 -6.62 -13.34
N PRO A 18 16.27 -7.84 -13.02
CA PRO A 18 17.24 -8.07 -11.95
C PRO A 18 18.55 -7.27 -12.12
N LYS A 19 19.01 -7.10 -13.36
CA LYS A 19 20.20 -6.29 -13.66
C LYS A 19 19.99 -4.82 -13.28
N GLN A 20 18.86 -4.23 -13.68
CA GLN A 20 18.54 -2.85 -13.34
C GLN A 20 18.41 -2.68 -11.82
N TYR A 21 17.72 -3.62 -11.15
CA TYR A 21 17.60 -3.63 -9.70
C TYR A 21 18.99 -3.63 -9.03
N HIS A 22 19.89 -4.52 -9.48
CA HIS A 22 21.24 -4.62 -8.95
C HIS A 22 22.04 -3.32 -9.14
N GLU A 23 22.01 -2.73 -10.33
CA GLU A 23 22.76 -1.50 -10.61
C GLU A 23 22.21 -0.27 -9.86
N VAL A 24 20.88 -0.19 -9.69
CA VAL A 24 20.21 0.97 -9.04
C VAL A 24 20.15 0.82 -7.53
N LYS A 25 19.80 -0.38 -7.01
CA LYS A 25 19.50 -0.59 -5.59
C LYS A 25 20.67 -1.18 -4.81
N VAL A 26 21.46 -2.07 -5.42
CA VAL A 26 22.56 -2.75 -4.72
C VAL A 26 23.86 -1.96 -4.89
N LYS A 27 24.26 -1.70 -6.13
CA LYS A 27 25.51 -0.95 -6.42
C LYS A 27 25.35 0.57 -6.35
N GLN A 28 24.13 1.08 -6.47
CA GLN A 28 23.83 2.52 -6.50
C GLN A 28 24.59 3.30 -7.58
N ASN A 29 24.94 2.63 -8.69
CA ASN A 29 25.64 3.25 -9.82
C ASN A 29 24.77 4.25 -10.59
N PHE A 30 23.44 4.11 -10.48
CA PHE A 30 22.46 4.96 -11.17
C PHE A 30 21.37 5.40 -10.21
N VAL A 31 20.95 6.65 -10.35
CA VAL A 31 19.79 7.21 -9.61
C VAL A 31 18.56 7.12 -10.51
N LYS A 32 17.46 6.59 -9.99
CA LYS A 32 16.18 6.57 -10.68
C LYS A 32 15.68 8.02 -10.85
N LYS A 33 15.46 8.44 -12.09
CA LYS A 33 14.92 9.79 -12.35
C LYS A 33 13.49 9.90 -11.83
N VAL A 34 13.21 10.96 -11.12
CA VAL A 34 11.84 11.32 -10.72
C VAL A 34 11.12 11.88 -11.95
N THR A 35 9.95 11.33 -12.27
CA THR A 35 9.13 11.79 -13.39
C THR A 35 7.98 12.67 -12.89
N GLU A 36 7.39 13.49 -13.77
CA GLU A 36 6.21 14.31 -13.43
C GLU A 36 5.04 13.43 -12.96
N GLN A 37 4.86 12.23 -13.56
CA GLN A 37 3.83 11.30 -13.12
C GLN A 37 4.07 10.81 -11.68
N MET A 38 5.33 10.60 -11.28
CA MET A 38 5.64 10.21 -9.90
C MET A 38 5.35 11.34 -8.92
N LEU A 39 5.70 12.59 -9.28
CA LEU A 39 5.39 13.77 -8.47
C LEU A 39 3.88 13.97 -8.32
N TYR A 40 3.15 13.90 -9.42
CA TYR A 40 1.69 13.95 -9.42
C TYR A 40 1.07 12.85 -8.55
N GLY A 41 1.57 11.61 -8.67
CA GLY A 41 1.13 10.50 -7.83
C GLY A 41 1.30 10.81 -6.34
N THR A 42 2.48 11.27 -5.95
CA THR A 42 2.79 11.63 -4.55
C THR A 42 1.89 12.76 -4.04
N GLU A 43 1.67 13.79 -4.84
CA GLU A 43 0.79 14.92 -4.49
C GLU A 43 -0.66 14.48 -4.29
N VAL A 44 -1.18 13.65 -5.21
CA VAL A 44 -2.53 13.09 -5.09
C VAL A 44 -2.65 12.25 -3.82
N HIS A 45 -1.76 11.27 -3.60
CA HIS A 45 -1.80 10.41 -2.40
C HIS A 45 -1.81 11.25 -1.12
N LYS A 46 -0.95 12.29 -1.05
CA LYS A 46 -0.92 13.18 0.11
C LYS A 46 -2.24 13.93 0.33
N ALA A 47 -2.85 14.43 -0.74
CA ALA A 47 -4.15 15.11 -0.63
C ALA A 47 -5.27 14.17 -0.18
N LEU A 48 -5.28 12.92 -0.68
CA LEU A 48 -6.27 11.90 -0.28
C LEU A 48 -6.07 11.46 1.16
N GLU A 49 -4.81 11.24 1.59
CA GLU A 49 -4.45 10.92 2.97
C GLU A 49 -4.96 11.99 3.93
N ASP A 50 -4.61 13.27 3.68
CA ASP A 50 -4.98 14.40 4.55
C ASP A 50 -6.50 14.58 4.63
N TYR A 51 -7.21 14.37 3.51
CA TYR A 51 -8.67 14.38 3.51
C TYR A 51 -9.27 13.26 4.36
N VAL A 52 -8.78 12.04 4.19
CA VAL A 52 -9.32 10.88 4.94
C VAL A 52 -8.95 10.98 6.41
N ARG A 53 -7.74 11.41 6.75
CA ARG A 53 -7.24 11.47 8.13
C ARG A 53 -7.95 12.55 8.97
N ASP A 54 -8.00 13.78 8.48
CA ASP A 54 -8.43 14.94 9.28
C ASP A 54 -9.46 15.85 8.58
N GLY A 55 -9.87 15.52 7.35
CA GLY A 55 -10.86 16.29 6.61
C GLY A 55 -10.30 17.53 5.93
N THR A 56 -8.98 17.63 5.76
CA THR A 56 -8.36 18.75 5.02
C THR A 56 -9.02 18.90 3.65
N PRO A 57 -9.57 20.07 3.29
CA PRO A 57 -10.28 20.24 2.03
C PRO A 57 -9.41 19.93 0.81
N LEU A 58 -9.98 19.18 -0.13
CA LEU A 58 -9.32 18.87 -1.38
C LEU A 58 -9.18 20.12 -2.27
N ALA A 59 -8.01 20.28 -2.89
CA ALA A 59 -7.82 21.29 -3.92
C ALA A 59 -8.84 21.10 -5.07
N LYS A 60 -9.18 22.19 -5.78
CA LYS A 60 -10.23 22.20 -6.80
C LYS A 60 -10.10 21.08 -7.85
N ASN A 61 -8.88 20.77 -8.27
CA ASN A 61 -8.58 19.71 -9.24
C ASN A 61 -8.77 18.29 -8.69
N TYR A 62 -8.85 18.12 -7.34
CA TYR A 62 -9.04 16.84 -6.66
C TYR A 62 -10.45 16.64 -6.07
N GLN A 63 -11.30 17.69 -6.06
CA GLN A 63 -12.67 17.63 -5.52
C GLN A 63 -13.53 16.52 -6.15
N ARG A 64 -13.24 16.16 -7.41
CA ARG A 64 -13.91 15.03 -8.08
C ARG A 64 -13.73 13.68 -7.37
N PHE A 65 -12.73 13.54 -6.51
CA PHE A 65 -12.47 12.32 -5.73
C PHE A 65 -13.24 12.28 -4.41
N GLN A 66 -13.76 13.43 -3.97
CA GLN A 66 -14.40 13.59 -2.66
C GLN A 66 -15.51 12.57 -2.40
N PRO A 67 -16.49 12.32 -3.30
CA PRO A 67 -17.59 11.40 -3.01
C PRO A 67 -17.12 9.98 -2.62
N MET A 68 -16.06 9.52 -3.26
CA MET A 68 -15.45 8.22 -3.00
C MET A 68 -14.70 8.21 -1.66
N LEU A 69 -13.99 9.29 -1.35
CA LEU A 69 -13.28 9.44 -0.07
C LEU A 69 -14.24 9.59 1.11
N ASP A 70 -15.41 10.22 0.90
CA ASP A 70 -16.45 10.31 1.93
C ASP A 70 -16.97 8.92 2.34
N VAL A 71 -17.10 8.01 1.36
CA VAL A 71 -17.44 6.61 1.65
C VAL A 71 -16.33 5.94 2.49
N LEU A 72 -15.07 6.15 2.16
CA LEU A 72 -13.95 5.60 2.92
C LEU A 72 -13.91 6.16 4.35
N ARG A 73 -14.10 7.46 4.52
CA ARG A 73 -14.16 8.10 5.84
C ARG A 73 -15.34 7.60 6.69
N ALA A 74 -16.46 7.30 6.07
CA ALA A 74 -17.64 6.78 6.74
C ALA A 74 -17.56 5.28 7.03
N THR A 75 -16.54 4.56 6.53
CA THR A 75 -16.36 3.13 6.79
C THR A 75 -16.17 2.89 8.29
N PRO A 76 -17.01 2.05 8.94
CA PRO A 76 -16.87 1.78 10.36
C PRO A 76 -15.53 1.10 10.70
N GLY A 77 -14.93 1.51 11.82
CA GLY A 77 -13.68 0.92 12.32
C GLY A 77 -12.62 1.96 12.69
N GLN A 78 -11.47 1.46 13.10
CA GLN A 78 -10.29 2.28 13.36
C GLN A 78 -9.54 2.51 12.06
N HIS A 79 -9.35 3.77 11.69
CA HIS A 79 -8.66 4.19 10.47
C HIS A 79 -7.16 4.41 10.73
N TYR A 80 -6.34 3.88 9.83
CA TYR A 80 -4.88 4.00 9.82
C TYR A 80 -4.40 4.47 8.43
N PRO A 81 -4.42 5.78 8.14
CA PRO A 81 -3.86 6.34 6.92
C PRO A 81 -2.33 6.21 6.91
N GLU A 82 -1.74 5.93 5.76
CA GLU A 82 -0.28 5.75 5.58
C GLU A 82 0.33 4.79 6.63
N HIS A 83 -0.37 3.68 6.86
CA HIS A 83 0.01 2.73 7.90
C HIS A 83 1.25 1.94 7.52
N LYS A 84 2.30 2.07 8.35
CA LYS A 84 3.59 1.40 8.16
C LYS A 84 3.60 0.04 8.82
N MET A 85 3.93 -1.00 8.06
CA MET A 85 4.07 -2.37 8.56
C MET A 85 5.37 -2.99 8.08
N ALA A 86 5.98 -3.82 8.92
CA ALA A 86 7.14 -4.63 8.56
C ALA A 86 7.09 -5.99 9.24
N LEU A 87 7.65 -7.00 8.57
CA LEU A 87 7.84 -8.33 9.10
C LEU A 87 9.33 -8.71 9.03
N ASN A 88 9.81 -9.40 10.03
CA ASN A 88 11.11 -10.07 9.99
C ASN A 88 11.05 -11.38 9.15
N ALA A 89 12.18 -12.06 9.01
CA ALA A 89 12.27 -13.31 8.25
C ALA A 89 11.42 -14.47 8.84
N GLY A 90 11.05 -14.39 10.11
CA GLY A 90 10.12 -15.32 10.76
C GLY A 90 8.64 -14.99 10.54
N LYS A 91 8.34 -14.02 9.67
CA LYS A 91 6.99 -13.50 9.40
C LYS A 91 6.30 -12.89 10.63
N THR A 92 7.06 -12.48 11.64
CA THR A 92 6.53 -11.79 12.82
C THR A 92 6.67 -10.27 12.66
N PRO A 93 5.72 -9.47 13.21
CA PRO A 93 5.81 -8.02 13.19
C PRO A 93 7.11 -7.49 13.80
N CYS A 94 7.65 -6.45 13.18
CA CYS A 94 8.79 -5.70 13.70
C CYS A 94 8.64 -4.22 13.36
N ASP A 95 9.49 -3.37 13.94
CA ASP A 95 9.49 -1.95 13.62
C ASP A 95 9.80 -1.72 12.15
N PHE A 96 9.15 -0.73 11.55
CA PHE A 96 9.27 -0.42 10.12
C PHE A 96 10.70 -0.14 9.67
N ASP A 97 11.51 0.46 10.53
CA ASP A 97 12.90 0.81 10.29
C ASP A 97 13.89 -0.12 11.01
N SER A 98 13.41 -1.26 11.54
CA SER A 98 14.26 -2.28 12.15
C SER A 98 15.37 -2.73 11.22
N VAL A 99 16.54 -3.06 11.78
CA VAL A 99 17.67 -3.60 11.00
C VAL A 99 17.40 -5.01 10.46
N ASP A 100 16.46 -5.73 11.05
CA ASP A 100 16.14 -7.15 10.73
C ASP A 100 14.83 -7.30 9.95
N TYR A 101 14.18 -6.23 9.50
CA TYR A 101 13.02 -6.44 8.67
C TYR A 101 13.40 -7.22 7.41
N TRP A 102 12.55 -8.17 7.04
CA TRP A 102 12.64 -8.91 5.79
C TRP A 102 11.80 -8.23 4.70
N VAL A 103 10.57 -7.85 5.04
CA VAL A 103 9.67 -7.15 4.13
C VAL A 103 8.95 -6.03 4.87
N ARG A 104 8.75 -4.91 4.18
CA ARG A 104 7.98 -3.78 4.70
C ARG A 104 7.12 -3.12 3.63
N GLY A 105 6.06 -2.46 4.04
CA GLY A 105 5.16 -1.73 3.17
C GLY A 105 4.41 -0.64 3.93
N ILE A 106 3.85 0.28 3.16
CA ILE A 106 2.94 1.32 3.65
C ILE A 106 1.62 1.08 2.95
N VAL A 107 0.54 1.02 3.73
CA VAL A 107 -0.83 0.93 3.22
C VAL A 107 -1.40 2.34 3.19
N ASP A 108 -1.90 2.80 2.04
CA ASP A 108 -2.43 4.15 1.90
C ASP A 108 -3.60 4.38 2.88
N LEU A 109 -4.50 3.40 3.03
CA LEU A 109 -5.52 3.39 4.07
C LEU A 109 -5.81 1.95 4.52
N LEU A 110 -5.64 1.69 5.80
CA LEU A 110 -6.13 0.49 6.47
C LEU A 110 -7.28 0.88 7.42
N VAL A 111 -8.39 0.15 7.35
CA VAL A 111 -9.50 0.28 8.31
C VAL A 111 -9.71 -1.06 8.99
N VAL A 112 -9.67 -1.10 10.31
CA VAL A 112 -9.89 -2.32 11.11
C VAL A 112 -11.19 -2.21 11.90
N ASN A 113 -12.08 -3.18 11.71
CA ASN A 113 -13.38 -3.25 12.39
C ASN A 113 -13.60 -4.68 12.94
N GLY A 114 -13.20 -4.90 14.18
CA GLY A 114 -13.24 -6.22 14.80
C GLY A 114 -12.42 -7.25 14.03
N SER A 115 -13.05 -8.36 13.59
CA SER A 115 -12.40 -9.40 12.81
C SER A 115 -12.28 -9.10 11.30
N GLN A 116 -12.72 -7.93 10.86
CA GLN A 116 -12.66 -7.51 9.46
C GLN A 116 -11.71 -6.33 9.28
N ALA A 117 -10.99 -6.30 8.15
CA ALA A 117 -10.21 -5.15 7.76
C ALA A 117 -10.41 -4.81 6.28
N TYR A 118 -10.17 -3.55 5.94
CA TYR A 118 -10.19 -3.02 4.58
C TYR A 118 -8.82 -2.41 4.28
N ILE A 119 -8.22 -2.83 3.18
CA ILE A 119 -6.95 -2.30 2.68
C ILE A 119 -7.25 -1.55 1.39
N ILE A 120 -6.94 -0.26 1.35
CA ILE A 120 -7.10 0.56 0.15
C ILE A 120 -5.74 1.07 -0.28
N ASP A 121 -5.45 0.90 -1.57
CA ASP A 121 -4.25 1.42 -2.22
C ASP A 121 -4.69 2.31 -3.39
N TYR A 122 -4.32 3.59 -3.32
CA TYR A 122 -4.68 4.59 -4.32
C TYR A 122 -3.81 4.45 -5.57
N LYS A 123 -4.44 4.50 -6.73
CA LYS A 123 -3.76 4.42 -8.02
C LYS A 123 -4.10 5.65 -8.86
N THR A 124 -3.08 6.39 -9.28
CA THR A 124 -3.20 7.56 -10.17
C THR A 124 -2.96 7.21 -11.64
N GLY A 125 -2.45 6.00 -11.90
CA GLY A 125 -2.15 5.49 -13.24
C GLY A 125 -3.33 4.83 -13.94
N SER A 126 -3.04 4.15 -15.05
CA SER A 126 -4.04 3.41 -15.84
C SER A 126 -4.61 2.20 -15.09
N ASN A 127 -5.91 1.97 -15.24
CA ASN A 127 -6.60 0.79 -14.71
C ASN A 127 -6.68 -0.38 -15.71
N LYS A 128 -5.98 -0.27 -16.85
CA LYS A 128 -6.06 -1.29 -17.93
C LYS A 128 -5.50 -2.66 -17.52
N TYR A 129 -4.47 -2.67 -16.68
CA TYR A 129 -3.81 -3.89 -16.20
C TYR A 129 -3.56 -3.78 -14.70
N PRO A 130 -4.59 -3.99 -13.87
CA PRO A 130 -4.43 -3.96 -12.42
C PRO A 130 -3.55 -5.13 -11.95
N ASP A 131 -2.65 -4.85 -11.01
CA ASP A 131 -1.79 -5.87 -10.40
C ASP A 131 -2.10 -5.97 -8.90
N PRO A 132 -2.95 -6.93 -8.48
CA PRO A 132 -3.37 -7.06 -7.09
C PRO A 132 -2.31 -7.70 -6.17
N LYS A 133 -1.15 -8.10 -6.69
CA LYS A 133 -0.10 -8.74 -5.85
C LYS A 133 0.36 -7.89 -4.69
N GLN A 134 0.27 -6.56 -4.83
CA GLN A 134 0.54 -5.64 -3.74
C GLN A 134 -0.42 -5.84 -2.57
N LEU A 135 -1.71 -6.03 -2.86
CA LEU A 135 -2.74 -6.28 -1.85
C LEU A 135 -2.48 -7.58 -1.09
N LYS A 136 -2.00 -8.64 -1.75
CA LYS A 136 -1.63 -9.91 -1.08
C LYS A 136 -0.54 -9.71 -0.04
N LEU A 137 0.50 -8.94 -0.38
CA LEU A 137 1.57 -8.63 0.56
C LEU A 137 1.07 -7.78 1.73
N MET A 138 0.21 -6.80 1.45
CA MET A 138 -0.39 -5.97 2.49
C MET A 138 -1.31 -6.78 3.40
N ALA A 139 -2.11 -7.71 2.84
CA ALA A 139 -2.96 -8.61 3.62
C ALA A 139 -2.13 -9.51 4.55
N LEU A 140 -1.04 -10.10 4.05
CA LEU A 140 -0.11 -10.90 4.87
C LEU A 140 0.41 -10.07 6.07
N MET A 141 0.86 -8.85 5.81
CA MET A 141 1.37 -7.97 6.88
C MET A 141 0.24 -7.57 7.85
N THR A 142 -0.95 -7.27 7.33
CA THR A 142 -2.10 -6.91 8.18
C THR A 142 -2.52 -8.05 9.09
N PHE A 143 -2.61 -9.27 8.58
CA PHE A 143 -2.90 -10.44 9.42
C PHE A 143 -1.85 -10.66 10.51
N ALA A 144 -0.58 -10.41 10.22
CA ALA A 144 0.48 -10.54 11.22
C ALA A 144 0.41 -9.44 12.30
N HIS A 145 0.14 -8.19 11.92
CA HIS A 145 0.07 -7.05 12.85
C HIS A 145 -1.25 -7.00 13.65
N PHE A 146 -2.33 -7.56 13.09
CA PHE A 146 -3.68 -7.53 13.69
C PHE A 146 -4.19 -8.97 13.86
N PRO A 147 -3.82 -9.65 14.95
CA PRO A 147 -4.12 -11.07 15.14
C PRO A 147 -5.62 -11.40 15.20
N ASP A 148 -6.46 -10.43 15.57
CA ASP A 148 -7.92 -10.61 15.64
C ASP A 148 -8.62 -10.46 14.28
N VAL A 149 -7.91 -10.00 13.24
CA VAL A 149 -8.47 -9.87 11.90
C VAL A 149 -8.47 -11.23 11.21
N GLU A 150 -9.64 -11.72 10.83
CA GLU A 150 -9.84 -13.00 10.13
C GLU A 150 -10.13 -12.83 8.64
N TYR A 151 -10.68 -11.67 8.25
CA TYR A 151 -11.08 -11.38 6.88
C TYR A 151 -10.61 -10.00 6.44
N ILE A 152 -10.04 -9.92 5.24
CA ILE A 152 -9.58 -8.67 4.64
C ILE A 152 -10.20 -8.50 3.26
N LYS A 153 -10.79 -7.33 3.00
CA LYS A 153 -11.14 -6.86 1.68
C LYS A 153 -10.12 -5.83 1.22
N GLY A 154 -9.29 -6.21 0.23
CA GLY A 154 -8.32 -5.32 -0.39
C GLY A 154 -8.89 -4.64 -1.63
N GLY A 155 -8.49 -3.40 -1.90
CA GLY A 155 -8.93 -2.66 -3.06
C GLY A 155 -7.85 -1.78 -3.66
N LEU A 156 -7.67 -1.90 -4.99
CA LEU A 156 -6.95 -0.91 -5.79
C LEU A 156 -7.95 0.14 -6.25
N LEU A 157 -7.81 1.36 -5.75
CA LEU A 157 -8.70 2.47 -6.05
C LEU A 157 -8.06 3.38 -7.11
N PHE A 158 -8.48 3.21 -8.37
CA PHE A 158 -8.03 4.02 -9.50
C PHE A 158 -8.78 5.34 -9.52
N VAL A 159 -8.26 6.32 -8.77
CA VAL A 159 -8.96 7.61 -8.51
C VAL A 159 -9.26 8.39 -9.79
N ALA A 160 -8.36 8.38 -10.78
CA ALA A 160 -8.56 9.08 -12.05
C ALA A 160 -9.67 8.47 -12.92
N HIS A 161 -10.00 7.19 -12.69
CA HIS A 161 -10.94 6.40 -13.49
C HIS A 161 -12.23 6.08 -12.73
N ASN A 162 -12.32 6.48 -11.45
CA ASN A 162 -13.43 6.11 -10.56
C ASN A 162 -13.71 4.59 -10.61
N SER A 163 -12.66 3.78 -10.61
CA SER A 163 -12.77 2.32 -10.67
C SER A 163 -12.09 1.66 -9.49
N PHE A 164 -12.67 0.57 -9.03
CA PHE A 164 -12.23 -0.18 -7.88
C PHE A 164 -12.06 -1.65 -8.25
N VAL A 165 -10.89 -2.22 -7.99
CA VAL A 165 -10.59 -3.63 -8.16
C VAL A 165 -10.44 -4.24 -6.79
N ALA A 166 -11.35 -5.14 -6.42
CA ALA A 166 -11.39 -5.77 -5.11
C ALA A 166 -10.79 -7.18 -5.14
N GLU A 167 -10.11 -7.53 -4.07
CA GLU A 167 -9.64 -8.87 -3.73
C GLU A 167 -10.01 -9.17 -2.28
N GLU A 168 -10.30 -10.43 -1.98
CA GLU A 168 -10.68 -10.89 -0.65
C GLU A 168 -9.67 -11.91 -0.13
N TYR A 169 -9.35 -11.82 1.16
CA TYR A 169 -8.36 -12.67 1.81
C TYR A 169 -8.91 -13.17 3.15
N GLU A 170 -8.76 -14.46 3.39
CA GLU A 170 -9.04 -15.11 4.66
C GLU A 170 -7.72 -15.49 5.33
N ARG A 171 -7.66 -15.39 6.66
CA ARG A 171 -6.46 -15.70 7.42
C ARG A 171 -5.95 -17.10 7.13
N ASP A 172 -6.82 -18.09 7.14
CA ASP A 172 -6.47 -19.52 6.96
C ASP A 172 -5.98 -19.84 5.53
N ALA A 173 -6.25 -18.96 4.56
CA ALA A 173 -5.80 -19.12 3.18
C ALA A 173 -4.42 -18.48 2.91
N VAL A 174 -3.84 -17.79 3.91
CA VAL A 174 -2.52 -17.16 3.80
C VAL A 174 -1.44 -18.17 4.26
N PRO A 175 -0.44 -18.50 3.40
CA PRO A 175 0.56 -19.52 3.70
C PRO A 175 1.61 -19.10 4.76
#